data_0271819956dbe5428bfb8ff5f709b73f
#
_entry.id   0271819956dbe5428bfb8ff5f709b73f
#
_cell.length_a   1.000
_cell.length_b   1.000
_cell.length_c   1.000
_cell.angle_alpha   90.00
_cell.angle_beta   90.00
_cell.angle_gamma   90.00
#
_symmetry.space_group_name_H-M   'P 1'
#
loop_
_entity.id
_entity.type
_entity.pdbx_description
1 polymer ?
#
loop_
_entity_poly.entity_id
_entity_poly.type
_entity_poly.pdbx_seq_one_letter_code
_entity_poly.pdbx_strand_id
1 'polypeptide(L)'
;DLPPAAELLARTEKLAAGLAAQRGAATGEDFTGPVLVEGQAASVLLGQAFVPLFVSSRAPEVDNPQAAAMARFQAPPFLTRIGSRILPESFSIKDTPSLQRFGDALVPGSYTVDDDGVPAKDVTLVQDGRLMTLLVGRTPQKGLLQSNGHGRGGGAQAGVFQMESARGLSAAELKTKYLEMLKTQGRAF
;
A
#
# COMPACT_ATOMS: atom_id res chain seq x y z
N ASP A 1 -3.36 15.09 -20.88
CA ASP A 1 -2.35 15.62 -21.82
C ASP A 1 -0.98 15.08 -21.45
N LEU A 2 -0.14 14.82 -22.45
CA LEU A 2 1.25 14.41 -22.23
C LEU A 2 2.08 15.61 -21.77
N PRO A 3 3.09 15.41 -20.91
CA PRO A 3 4.03 16.45 -20.55
C PRO A 3 4.74 17.03 -21.79
N PRO A 4 5.19 18.30 -21.76
CA PRO A 4 5.98 18.87 -22.85
C PRO A 4 7.23 18.05 -23.17
N ALA A 5 7.64 18.01 -24.43
CA ALA A 5 8.79 17.23 -24.87
C ALA A 5 10.10 17.53 -24.08
N ALA A 6 10.31 18.81 -23.75
CA ALA A 6 11.48 19.23 -22.95
C ALA A 6 11.47 18.62 -21.53
N GLU A 7 10.28 18.50 -20.92
CA GLU A 7 10.15 17.86 -19.60
C GLU A 7 10.37 16.35 -19.67
N LEU A 8 9.85 15.69 -20.71
CA LEU A 8 10.09 14.27 -20.93
C LEU A 8 11.58 13.98 -21.15
N LEU A 9 12.27 14.83 -21.91
CA LEU A 9 13.70 14.72 -22.15
C LEU A 9 14.48 14.86 -20.84
N ALA A 10 14.20 15.88 -20.04
CA ALA A 10 14.85 16.09 -18.75
C ALA A 10 14.64 14.93 -17.77
N ARG A 11 13.42 14.36 -17.75
CA ARG A 11 13.12 13.15 -16.94
C ARG A 11 13.91 11.94 -17.43
N THR A 12 14.04 11.76 -18.74
CA THR A 12 14.81 10.67 -19.34
C THR A 12 16.29 10.79 -19.05
N GLU A 13 16.87 11.99 -19.16
CA GLU A 13 18.26 12.27 -18.82
C GLU A 13 18.56 11.97 -17.33
N LYS A 14 17.66 12.40 -16.44
CA LYS A 14 17.77 12.10 -15.00
C LYS A 14 17.71 10.59 -14.71
N LEU A 15 16.83 9.87 -15.41
CA LEU A 15 16.73 8.41 -15.28
C LEU A 15 18.01 7.74 -15.80
N ALA A 16 18.52 8.15 -16.95
CA ALA A 16 19.75 7.62 -17.53
C ALA A 16 20.97 7.86 -16.62
N ALA A 17 21.08 9.05 -16.04
CA ALA A 17 22.13 9.35 -15.05
C ALA A 17 22.01 8.48 -13.79
N GLY A 18 20.81 8.26 -13.29
CA GLY A 18 20.53 7.36 -12.16
C GLY A 18 20.94 5.92 -12.44
N LEU A 19 20.59 5.40 -13.62
CA LEU A 19 20.97 4.04 -14.04
C LEU A 19 22.50 3.90 -14.22
N ALA A 20 23.14 4.92 -14.77
CA ALA A 20 24.61 4.93 -14.91
C ALA A 20 25.31 4.91 -13.53
N ALA A 21 24.80 5.67 -12.56
CA ALA A 21 25.29 5.64 -11.19
C ALA A 21 25.11 4.27 -10.53
N GLN A 22 23.95 3.64 -10.70
CA GLN A 22 23.68 2.29 -10.17
C GLN A 22 24.59 1.23 -10.80
N ARG A 23 24.88 1.34 -12.09
CA ARG A 23 25.80 0.42 -12.79
C ARG A 23 27.21 0.45 -12.23
N GLY A 24 27.66 1.61 -11.75
CA GLY A 24 28.96 1.81 -11.12
C GLY A 24 29.00 1.59 -9.61
N ALA A 25 27.84 1.31 -8.99
CA ALA A 25 27.76 1.11 -7.56
C ALA A 25 28.42 -0.21 -7.13
N ALA A 26 29.07 -0.20 -5.98
CA ALA A 26 29.57 -1.42 -5.36
C ALA A 26 28.40 -2.35 -4.96
N THR A 27 28.63 -3.66 -5.06
CA THR A 27 27.67 -4.65 -4.53
C THR A 27 27.55 -4.47 -3.03
N GLY A 28 26.31 -4.26 -2.55
CA GLY A 28 26.06 -4.14 -1.12
C GLY A 28 26.27 -5.47 -0.40
N GLU A 29 26.67 -5.41 0.85
CA GLU A 29 26.68 -6.55 1.76
C GLU A 29 25.28 -6.75 2.36
N ASP A 30 25.02 -7.96 2.92
CA ASP A 30 23.80 -8.23 3.66
C ASP A 30 23.64 -7.24 4.81
N PHE A 31 22.52 -6.54 4.82
CA PHE A 31 22.23 -5.53 5.83
C PHE A 31 20.97 -5.89 6.63
N THR A 32 21.12 -5.94 7.94
CA THR A 32 20.02 -6.03 8.89
C THR A 32 20.05 -4.81 9.80
N GLY A 33 18.99 -4.00 9.77
CA GLY A 33 18.92 -2.77 10.56
C GLY A 33 17.80 -1.85 10.11
N PRO A 34 17.73 -0.63 10.64
CA PRO A 34 16.78 0.38 10.21
C PRO A 34 16.98 0.73 8.74
N VAL A 35 15.87 0.93 8.04
CA VAL A 35 15.87 1.35 6.63
C VAL A 35 14.95 2.58 6.49
N LEU A 36 15.44 3.62 5.84
CA LEU A 36 14.63 4.75 5.42
C LEU A 36 14.20 4.53 3.97
N VAL A 37 12.90 4.43 3.73
CA VAL A 37 12.34 4.21 2.40
C VAL A 37 11.61 5.47 1.96
N GLU A 38 11.95 6.02 0.80
CA GLU A 38 11.44 7.29 0.32
C GLU A 38 10.88 7.19 -1.11
N GLY A 39 10.00 8.13 -1.46
CA GLY A 39 9.49 8.32 -2.81
C GLY A 39 8.80 7.07 -3.38
N GLN A 40 9.15 6.71 -4.60
CA GLN A 40 8.54 5.57 -5.30
C GLN A 40 8.79 4.23 -4.59
N ALA A 41 9.94 4.04 -3.95
CA ALA A 41 10.22 2.82 -3.20
C ALA A 41 9.27 2.65 -2.01
N ALA A 42 8.89 3.73 -1.32
CA ALA A 42 7.90 3.70 -0.26
C ALA A 42 6.52 3.29 -0.79
N SER A 43 6.10 3.82 -1.94
CA SER A 43 4.84 3.44 -2.58
C SER A 43 4.81 1.97 -2.99
N VAL A 44 5.90 1.45 -3.56
CA VAL A 44 6.03 0.04 -3.94
C VAL A 44 5.99 -0.85 -2.70
N LEU A 45 6.73 -0.50 -1.65
CA LEU A 45 6.73 -1.25 -0.39
C LEU A 45 5.33 -1.31 0.23
N LEU A 46 4.63 -0.17 0.32
CA LEU A 46 3.26 -0.13 0.82
C LEU A 46 2.31 -0.96 -0.06
N GLY A 47 2.41 -0.82 -1.37
CA GLY A 47 1.57 -1.56 -2.33
C GLY A 47 1.76 -3.08 -2.24
N GLN A 48 2.98 -3.55 -2.07
CA GLN A 48 3.28 -4.98 -2.05
C GLN A 48 3.14 -5.61 -0.66
N ALA A 49 3.50 -4.91 0.40
CA ALA A 49 3.54 -5.49 1.75
C ALA A 49 2.29 -5.15 2.57
N PHE A 50 1.69 -3.97 2.39
CA PHE A 50 0.56 -3.53 3.21
C PHE A 50 -0.79 -3.70 2.53
N VAL A 51 -0.95 -3.25 1.29
CA VAL A 51 -2.25 -3.28 0.60
C VAL A 51 -2.90 -4.67 0.62
N PRO A 52 -2.18 -5.78 0.37
CA PRO A 52 -2.78 -7.12 0.40
C PRO A 52 -3.39 -7.52 1.75
N LEU A 53 -2.94 -6.91 2.85
CA LEU A 53 -3.47 -7.19 4.19
C LEU A 53 -4.89 -6.63 4.39
N PHE A 54 -5.27 -5.61 3.62
CA PHE A 54 -6.56 -4.93 3.71
C PHE A 54 -7.59 -5.41 2.68
N VAL A 55 -7.20 -6.34 1.82
CA VAL A 55 -8.08 -6.89 0.78
C VAL A 55 -8.81 -8.11 1.33
N SER A 56 -10.13 -8.11 1.19
CA SER A 56 -10.96 -9.26 1.55
C SER A 56 -11.17 -10.14 0.32
N SER A 57 -10.60 -11.33 0.33
CA SER A 57 -10.86 -12.36 -0.67
C SER A 57 -11.45 -13.60 -0.01
N ARG A 58 -12.54 -14.15 -0.59
CA ARG A 58 -13.07 -15.43 -0.15
C ARG A 58 -12.23 -16.55 -0.74
N ALA A 59 -11.82 -17.49 0.10
CA ALA A 59 -11.22 -18.70 -0.38
C ALA A 59 -12.20 -19.47 -1.29
N PRO A 60 -11.74 -20.03 -2.42
CA PRO A 60 -12.60 -20.83 -3.29
C PRO A 60 -13.15 -22.03 -2.51
N GLU A 61 -14.42 -22.36 -2.75
CA GLU A 61 -15.01 -23.60 -2.27
C GLU A 61 -14.50 -24.73 -3.16
N VAL A 62 -13.87 -25.71 -2.53
CA VAL A 62 -13.28 -26.86 -3.21
C VAL A 62 -13.69 -28.15 -2.48
N ASP A 63 -14.05 -29.18 -3.23
CA ASP A 63 -14.48 -30.47 -2.68
C ASP A 63 -13.32 -31.28 -2.09
N ASN A 64 -12.08 -30.97 -2.50
CA ASN A 64 -10.90 -31.66 -1.99
C ASN A 64 -10.50 -31.11 -0.61
N PRO A 65 -10.50 -31.96 0.47
CA PRO A 65 -10.17 -31.51 1.82
C PRO A 65 -8.75 -30.92 1.98
N GLN A 66 -7.76 -31.41 1.21
CA GLN A 66 -6.40 -30.87 1.23
C GLN A 66 -6.33 -29.49 0.61
N ALA A 67 -6.99 -29.29 -0.54
CA ALA A 67 -7.10 -27.97 -1.19
C ALA A 67 -7.89 -26.99 -0.31
N ALA A 68 -8.96 -27.44 0.36
CA ALA A 68 -9.72 -26.63 1.32
C ALA A 68 -8.85 -26.19 2.53
N ALA A 69 -7.99 -27.09 3.03
CA ALA A 69 -7.05 -26.74 4.09
C ALA A 69 -6.03 -25.68 3.62
N MET A 70 -5.46 -25.83 2.42
CA MET A 70 -4.55 -24.83 1.84
C MET A 70 -5.24 -23.48 1.60
N ALA A 71 -6.47 -23.48 1.11
CA ALA A 71 -7.25 -22.27 0.89
C ALA A 71 -7.48 -21.47 2.19
N ARG A 72 -7.57 -22.15 3.34
CA ARG A 72 -7.68 -21.47 4.65
C ARG A 72 -6.44 -20.68 5.04
N PHE A 73 -5.25 -21.09 4.60
CA PHE A 73 -4.03 -20.33 4.81
C PHE A 73 -3.97 -19.05 3.96
N GLN A 74 -4.82 -18.94 2.92
CA GLN A 74 -4.95 -17.76 2.08
C GLN A 74 -6.05 -16.80 2.57
N ALA A 75 -6.68 -17.10 3.71
CA ALA A 75 -7.66 -16.20 4.30
C ALA A 75 -7.04 -14.82 4.59
N PRO A 76 -7.77 -13.72 4.37
CA PRO A 76 -7.27 -12.37 4.64
C PRO A 76 -6.77 -12.26 6.09
N PRO A 77 -5.50 -11.90 6.31
CA PRO A 77 -4.89 -11.98 7.66
C PRO A 77 -5.56 -11.03 8.65
N PHE A 78 -6.21 -9.97 8.17
CA PHE A 78 -6.87 -8.97 8.99
C PHE A 78 -8.38 -9.21 9.18
N LEU A 79 -8.96 -10.21 8.55
CA LEU A 79 -10.41 -10.46 8.67
C LEU A 79 -10.85 -10.67 10.13
N THR A 80 -10.05 -11.37 10.91
CA THR A 80 -10.32 -11.61 12.34
C THR A 80 -9.84 -10.49 13.26
N ARG A 81 -9.20 -9.46 12.71
CA ARG A 81 -8.61 -8.33 13.43
C ARG A 81 -9.45 -7.05 13.38
N ILE A 82 -10.61 -7.07 12.69
CA ILE A 82 -11.54 -5.92 12.63
C ILE A 82 -11.92 -5.50 14.05
N GLY A 83 -11.82 -4.21 14.34
CA GLY A 83 -12.00 -3.62 15.67
C GLY A 83 -10.75 -3.62 16.55
N SER A 84 -9.68 -4.34 16.17
CA SER A 84 -8.44 -4.38 16.93
C SER A 84 -7.47 -3.28 16.52
N ARG A 85 -6.57 -2.91 17.42
CA ARG A 85 -5.43 -2.03 17.12
C ARG A 85 -4.36 -2.83 16.36
N ILE A 86 -4.00 -2.36 15.18
CA ILE A 86 -3.00 -2.99 14.30
C ILE A 86 -1.81 -2.08 14.00
N LEU A 87 -1.96 -0.77 14.25
CA LEU A 87 -0.93 0.26 14.06
C LEU A 87 -0.88 1.17 15.30
N PRO A 88 0.18 1.97 15.47
CA PRO A 88 0.21 3.06 16.44
C PRO A 88 -0.97 4.02 16.20
N GLU A 89 -1.45 4.65 17.29
CA GLU A 89 -2.60 5.55 17.27
C GLU A 89 -2.45 6.76 16.32
N SER A 90 -1.21 7.14 16.03
CA SER A 90 -0.94 8.23 15.10
C SER A 90 -1.21 7.91 13.64
N PHE A 91 -1.48 6.65 13.28
CA PHE A 91 -1.68 6.24 11.88
C PHE A 91 -3.14 6.03 11.54
N SER A 92 -3.52 6.54 10.38
CA SER A 92 -4.80 6.26 9.72
C SER A 92 -4.55 5.83 8.26
N ILE A 93 -5.40 4.95 7.76
CA ILE A 93 -5.33 4.43 6.39
C ILE A 93 -6.71 4.54 5.76
N LYS A 94 -6.74 5.04 4.52
CA LYS A 94 -7.94 5.16 3.69
C LYS A 94 -7.66 4.59 2.31
N ASP A 95 -8.70 4.10 1.66
CA ASP A 95 -8.72 3.95 0.21
C ASP A 95 -9.79 4.88 -0.36
N THR A 96 -9.38 5.76 -1.27
CA THR A 96 -10.21 6.84 -1.81
C THR A 96 -10.28 6.77 -3.34
N PRO A 97 -11.00 5.80 -3.91
CA PRO A 97 -11.14 5.68 -5.37
C PRO A 97 -11.75 6.93 -6.03
N SER A 98 -12.45 7.78 -5.28
CA SER A 98 -12.97 9.05 -5.78
C SER A 98 -11.88 10.11 -6.04
N LEU A 99 -10.67 9.94 -5.49
CA LEU A 99 -9.58 10.89 -5.60
C LEU A 99 -8.92 10.80 -6.99
N GLN A 100 -9.19 11.78 -7.85
CA GLN A 100 -8.63 11.82 -9.21
C GLN A 100 -7.25 12.46 -9.29
N ARG A 101 -6.91 13.30 -8.34
CA ARG A 101 -5.62 14.02 -8.31
C ARG A 101 -5.06 14.08 -6.89
N PHE A 102 -3.75 13.95 -6.80
CA PHE A 102 -2.99 14.20 -5.57
C PHE A 102 -1.99 15.34 -5.85
N GLY A 103 -2.28 16.52 -5.32
CA GLY A 103 -1.64 17.74 -5.78
C GLY A 103 -1.92 17.96 -7.28
N ASP A 104 -0.86 18.16 -8.06
CA ASP A 104 -0.96 18.34 -9.52
C ASP A 104 -0.92 17.01 -10.31
N ALA A 105 -0.64 15.89 -9.67
CA ALA A 105 -0.53 14.60 -10.31
C ALA A 105 -1.88 13.91 -10.46
N LEU A 106 -2.15 13.31 -11.62
CA LEU A 106 -3.27 12.40 -11.82
C LEU A 106 -3.02 11.10 -11.04
N VAL A 107 -4.08 10.57 -10.46
CA VAL A 107 -4.04 9.32 -9.70
C VAL A 107 -4.67 8.20 -10.54
N PRO A 108 -3.87 7.30 -11.16
CA PRO A 108 -4.37 6.27 -12.07
C PRO A 108 -5.29 5.24 -11.41
N GLY A 109 -5.25 5.15 -10.08
CA GLY A 109 -6.08 4.22 -9.30
C GLY A 109 -7.51 4.70 -9.07
N SER A 110 -7.88 5.92 -9.49
CA SER A 110 -9.23 6.46 -9.30
C SER A 110 -10.25 5.81 -10.23
N TYR A 111 -11.45 5.55 -9.73
CA TYR A 111 -12.58 5.04 -10.49
C TYR A 111 -13.89 5.37 -9.78
N THR A 112 -15.02 5.29 -10.51
CA THR A 112 -16.37 5.60 -9.99
C THR A 112 -17.23 4.37 -9.75
N VAL A 113 -16.99 3.29 -10.50
CA VAL A 113 -17.71 2.01 -10.42
C VAL A 113 -16.68 0.91 -10.56
N ASP A 114 -16.79 -0.13 -9.74
CA ASP A 114 -15.91 -1.28 -9.81
C ASP A 114 -16.29 -2.25 -10.95
N ASP A 115 -15.49 -3.31 -11.17
CA ASP A 115 -15.71 -4.28 -12.24
C ASP A 115 -16.99 -5.12 -12.02
N ASP A 116 -17.50 -5.16 -10.80
CA ASP A 116 -18.75 -5.83 -10.42
C ASP A 116 -19.99 -4.94 -10.62
N GLY A 117 -19.83 -3.70 -11.10
CA GLY A 117 -20.89 -2.72 -11.28
C GLY A 117 -21.36 -2.04 -9.98
N VAL A 118 -20.57 -2.10 -8.92
CA VAL A 118 -20.87 -1.44 -7.64
C VAL A 118 -20.23 -0.06 -7.59
N PRO A 119 -20.97 1.00 -7.22
CA PRO A 119 -20.39 2.31 -7.02
C PRO A 119 -19.25 2.28 -6.01
N ALA A 120 -18.10 2.83 -6.40
CA ALA A 120 -16.93 2.92 -5.52
C ALA A 120 -17.21 3.83 -4.31
N LYS A 121 -16.73 3.44 -3.14
CA LYS A 121 -16.86 4.22 -1.92
C LYS A 121 -15.48 4.50 -1.34
N ASP A 122 -15.29 5.71 -0.84
CA ASP A 122 -14.13 6.01 -0.03
C ASP A 122 -14.24 5.27 1.31
N VAL A 123 -13.21 4.52 1.68
CA VAL A 123 -13.23 3.61 2.83
C VAL A 123 -12.12 3.96 3.80
N THR A 124 -12.47 4.21 5.06
CA THR A 124 -11.50 4.28 6.15
C THR A 124 -11.19 2.87 6.62
N LEU A 125 -10.00 2.38 6.29
CA LEU A 125 -9.53 1.05 6.65
C LEU A 125 -8.98 1.00 8.07
N VAL A 126 -8.20 2.01 8.44
CA VAL A 126 -7.65 2.17 9.79
C VAL A 126 -7.92 3.59 10.26
N GLN A 127 -8.45 3.72 11.46
CA GLN A 127 -8.63 4.99 12.16
C GLN A 127 -7.89 4.94 13.49
N ASP A 128 -6.99 5.89 13.69
CA ASP A 128 -6.21 6.01 14.93
C ASP A 128 -5.59 4.67 15.37
N GLY A 129 -4.98 3.97 14.40
CA GLY A 129 -4.34 2.67 14.58
C GLY A 129 -5.30 1.48 14.70
N ARG A 130 -6.62 1.68 14.71
CA ARG A 130 -7.64 0.63 14.83
C ARG A 130 -8.18 0.24 13.47
N LEU A 131 -8.19 -1.06 13.18
CA LEU A 131 -8.78 -1.60 11.95
C LEU A 131 -10.30 -1.47 11.96
N MET A 132 -10.87 -0.76 11.01
CA MET A 132 -12.30 -0.50 10.91
C MET A 132 -12.99 -1.50 9.99
N THR A 133 -12.41 -1.77 8.82
CA THR A 133 -12.97 -2.66 7.80
C THR A 133 -11.89 -3.09 6.81
N LEU A 134 -12.27 -3.89 5.82
CA LEU A 134 -11.45 -4.30 4.69
C LEU A 134 -12.06 -3.83 3.36
N LEU A 135 -11.30 -3.87 2.28
CA LEU A 135 -11.79 -3.68 0.92
C LEU A 135 -12.54 -4.93 0.47
N VAL A 136 -13.75 -4.75 -0.05
CA VAL A 136 -14.70 -5.85 -0.34
C VAL A 136 -15.29 -5.68 -1.73
N GLY A 137 -15.20 -6.73 -2.56
CA GLY A 137 -15.94 -6.88 -3.81
C GLY A 137 -17.33 -7.48 -3.56
N ARG A 138 -17.99 -7.98 -4.61
CA ARG A 138 -19.34 -8.58 -4.50
C ARG A 138 -19.36 -9.92 -3.76
N THR A 139 -18.24 -10.61 -3.67
CA THR A 139 -18.18 -11.89 -2.94
C THR A 139 -18.18 -11.64 -1.44
N PRO A 140 -19.26 -12.00 -0.71
CA PRO A 140 -19.39 -11.70 0.70
C PRO A 140 -18.41 -12.53 1.54
N GLN A 141 -17.97 -11.96 2.63
CA GLN A 141 -17.16 -12.62 3.65
C GLN A 141 -17.88 -12.63 5.00
N LYS A 142 -17.51 -13.54 5.87
CA LYS A 142 -18.07 -13.56 7.24
C LYS A 142 -17.79 -12.21 7.93
N GLY A 143 -18.87 -11.53 8.31
CA GLY A 143 -18.78 -10.18 8.93
C GLY A 143 -18.67 -9.02 7.93
N LEU A 144 -18.50 -9.28 6.64
CA LEU A 144 -18.41 -8.29 5.56
C LEU A 144 -19.36 -8.73 4.43
N LEU A 145 -20.65 -8.46 4.60
CA LEU A 145 -21.69 -8.98 3.73
C LEU A 145 -21.99 -8.11 2.51
N GLN A 146 -21.53 -6.87 2.51
CA GLN A 146 -21.81 -5.91 1.43
C GLN A 146 -20.51 -5.43 0.80
N SER A 147 -20.52 -5.33 -0.53
CA SER A 147 -19.43 -4.68 -1.26
C SER A 147 -19.31 -3.20 -0.89
N ASN A 148 -18.09 -2.72 -0.82
CA ASN A 148 -17.80 -1.30 -0.73
C ASN A 148 -17.22 -0.73 -2.04
N GLY A 149 -17.47 -1.43 -3.16
CA GLY A 149 -17.12 -0.98 -4.50
C GLY A 149 -15.64 -1.15 -4.82
N HIS A 150 -15.03 -2.24 -4.34
CA HIS A 150 -13.62 -2.55 -4.58
C HIS A 150 -13.42 -3.88 -5.33
N GLY A 151 -14.46 -4.38 -6.00
CA GLY A 151 -14.38 -5.58 -6.85
C GLY A 151 -13.64 -5.29 -8.13
N ARG A 152 -12.40 -5.77 -8.28
CA ARG A 152 -11.58 -5.57 -9.47
C ARG A 152 -10.74 -6.82 -9.77
N GLY A 153 -10.58 -7.14 -11.07
CA GLY A 153 -9.75 -8.26 -11.50
C GLY A 153 -10.16 -9.62 -10.92
N GLY A 154 -11.45 -9.83 -10.64
CA GLY A 154 -11.97 -11.07 -10.07
C GLY A 154 -11.86 -11.18 -8.53
N GLY A 155 -11.43 -10.13 -7.84
CA GLY A 155 -11.35 -10.08 -6.37
C GLY A 155 -11.49 -8.65 -5.86
N ALA A 156 -11.24 -8.41 -4.59
CA ALA A 156 -11.15 -7.06 -4.07
C ALA A 156 -9.73 -6.49 -4.29
N GLN A 157 -9.64 -5.21 -4.67
CA GLN A 157 -8.36 -4.50 -4.86
C GLN A 157 -8.47 -3.06 -4.38
N ALA A 158 -7.34 -2.49 -3.93
CA ALA A 158 -7.24 -1.08 -3.61
C ALA A 158 -7.30 -0.20 -4.87
N GLY A 159 -7.91 0.97 -4.76
CA GLY A 159 -7.88 2.02 -5.76
C GLY A 159 -6.79 3.04 -5.47
N VAL A 160 -7.03 3.93 -4.53
CA VAL A 160 -6.10 4.99 -4.11
C VAL A 160 -5.82 4.84 -2.61
N PHE A 161 -4.85 4.00 -2.31
CA PHE A 161 -4.46 3.70 -0.93
C PHE A 161 -3.60 4.83 -0.34
N GLN A 162 -4.02 5.37 0.78
CA GLN A 162 -3.36 6.47 1.47
C GLN A 162 -3.08 6.09 2.93
N MET A 163 -1.85 6.32 3.37
CA MET A 163 -1.44 6.19 4.77
C MET A 163 -1.01 7.55 5.28
N GLU A 164 -1.59 7.97 6.39
CA GLU A 164 -1.34 9.26 7.02
C GLU A 164 -0.88 9.06 8.48
N SER A 165 -0.04 9.96 8.98
CA SER A 165 0.35 10.01 10.38
C SER A 165 0.09 11.39 10.96
N ALA A 166 -0.67 11.46 12.06
CA ALA A 166 -0.89 12.70 12.82
C ALA A 166 0.40 13.23 13.49
N ARG A 167 1.44 12.39 13.60
CA ARG A 167 2.76 12.72 14.14
C ARG A 167 3.84 12.55 13.09
N GLY A 168 3.54 12.92 11.85
CA GLY A 168 4.50 12.88 10.75
C GLY A 168 5.70 13.81 11.03
N LEU A 169 6.88 13.35 10.64
CA LEU A 169 8.10 14.15 10.64
C LEU A 169 8.39 14.64 9.23
N SER A 170 9.07 15.76 9.09
CA SER A 170 9.62 16.18 7.80
C SER A 170 10.67 15.17 7.30
N ALA A 171 10.96 15.17 6.00
CA ALA A 171 11.99 14.31 5.43
C ALA A 171 13.36 14.51 6.09
N ALA A 172 13.71 15.75 6.46
CA ALA A 172 14.96 16.07 7.17
C ALA A 172 14.99 15.47 8.57
N GLU A 173 13.90 15.59 9.33
CA GLU A 173 13.78 15.01 10.67
C GLU A 173 13.79 13.48 10.65
N LEU A 174 13.11 12.87 9.66
CA LEU A 174 13.14 11.42 9.46
C LEU A 174 14.56 10.94 9.17
N LYS A 175 15.30 11.64 8.32
CA LYS A 175 16.70 11.33 8.02
C LYS A 175 17.59 11.45 9.26
N THR A 176 17.43 12.50 10.04
CA THR A 176 18.16 12.69 11.31
C THR A 176 17.87 11.52 12.26
N LYS A 177 16.62 11.19 12.47
CA LYS A 177 16.20 10.06 13.32
C LYS A 177 16.73 8.73 12.83
N TYR A 178 16.72 8.50 11.53
CA TYR A 178 17.30 7.30 10.91
C TYR A 178 18.80 7.19 11.23
N LEU A 179 19.57 8.27 11.07
CA LEU A 179 21.00 8.32 11.39
C LEU A 179 21.27 8.07 12.89
N GLU A 180 20.44 8.60 13.77
CA GLU A 180 20.51 8.34 15.21
C GLU A 180 20.27 6.85 15.54
N MET A 181 19.28 6.24 14.91
CA MET A 181 18.98 4.81 15.07
C MET A 181 20.16 3.94 14.62
N LEU A 182 20.79 4.26 13.50
CA LEU A 182 21.99 3.54 13.04
C LEU A 182 23.16 3.67 14.01
N LYS A 183 23.44 4.87 14.50
CA LYS A 183 24.49 5.11 15.52
C LYS A 183 24.23 4.30 16.79
N THR A 184 22.99 4.26 17.26
CA THR A 184 22.60 3.49 18.46
C THR A 184 22.86 2.00 18.28
N GLN A 185 22.79 1.47 17.05
CA GLN A 185 23.07 0.07 16.73
C GLN A 185 24.55 -0.18 16.40
N GLY A 186 25.43 0.79 16.60
CA GLY A 186 26.88 0.66 16.30
C GLY A 186 27.19 0.53 14.81
N ARG A 187 26.27 0.96 13.94
CA ARG A 187 26.46 0.97 12.48
C ARG A 187 27.04 2.31 12.06
N ALA A 188 28.25 2.28 11.50
CA ALA A 188 28.85 3.45 10.83
C ALA A 188 28.39 3.50 9.37
N PHE A 189 28.29 4.73 8.81
CA PHE A 189 28.20 4.99 7.38
C PHE A 189 29.57 5.07 6.79
#